data_1dbf7be53eef5ee184e6ba42cae9b4b3
#
_entry.id   1dbf7be53eef5ee184e6ba42cae9b4b3
#
_cell.length_a   1.000
_cell.length_b   1.000
_cell.length_c   1.000
_cell.angle_alpha   90.00
_cell.angle_beta   90.00
_cell.angle_gamma   90.00
#
_symmetry.space_group_name_H-M   'P 1'
#
loop_
_entity.id
_entity.type
_entity.pdbx_description
1 polymer ?
#
loop_
_entity_poly.entity_id
_entity_poly.type
_entity_poly.pdbx_seq_one_letter_code
_entity_poly.pdbx_strand_id
1 'polypeptide(L)'
;NTKEVKDKLTINDAMLSAKKSFEADINSGFEVIHIDPSIDIFCKPKLNDVLDRLFELYEYCCLVANKHNKKILFEIGTEEQSGSTNTQEELEYTLSEVFKFCKKNKFPYPSFVVIQSGTRVMEMRNIGSFDSPFRVENELPPEIQIPKMIEICEKFNIMMKAHNTDYLSNEALAWYPRLGIHSANIAPEFGVEESKAFVSLLRENNLPNLAEKFFEISYNSMKWKKLVIDEEKVNYENKAIISGHY
;
A
#
# COMPACT_ATOMS: atom_id res chain seq x y z
N ASN A 1 4.19 -0.57 -12.62
CA ASN A 1 3.54 0.66 -12.71
C ASN A 1 4.41 1.72 -13.36
N THR A 2 5.21 2.53 -12.67
CA THR A 2 6.07 3.51 -13.36
C THR A 2 7.03 2.83 -14.33
N LYS A 3 7.61 1.69 -13.95
CA LYS A 3 8.47 0.89 -14.82
C LYS A 3 7.68 0.27 -15.98
N GLU A 4 6.53 -0.29 -15.71
CA GLU A 4 5.63 -0.89 -16.70
C GLU A 4 5.21 0.13 -17.77
N VAL A 5 4.80 1.33 -17.35
CA VAL A 5 4.47 2.42 -18.28
C VAL A 5 5.68 2.87 -19.08
N LYS A 6 6.82 3.06 -18.41
CA LYS A 6 8.06 3.52 -19.05
C LYS A 6 8.60 2.51 -20.06
N ASP A 7 8.61 1.24 -19.68
CA ASP A 7 9.18 0.14 -20.47
C ASP A 7 8.13 -0.51 -21.39
N LYS A 8 6.87 -0.04 -21.36
CA LYS A 8 5.73 -0.56 -22.13
C LYS A 8 5.56 -2.09 -21.98
N LEU A 9 5.70 -2.56 -20.75
CA LEU A 9 5.61 -4.00 -20.45
C LEU A 9 4.21 -4.54 -20.74
N THR A 10 4.14 -5.73 -21.32
CA THR A 10 2.89 -6.49 -21.36
C THR A 10 2.52 -7.00 -19.97
N ILE A 11 1.28 -7.45 -19.77
CA ILE A 11 0.87 -8.08 -18.50
C ILE A 11 1.78 -9.26 -18.15
N ASN A 12 2.13 -10.09 -19.12
CA ASN A 12 3.01 -11.23 -18.91
C ASN A 12 4.42 -10.80 -18.46
N ASP A 13 4.97 -9.76 -19.08
CA ASP A 13 6.28 -9.21 -18.68
C ASP A 13 6.22 -8.59 -17.28
N ALA A 14 5.12 -7.91 -16.94
CA ALA A 14 4.89 -7.36 -15.62
C ALA A 14 4.79 -8.47 -14.55
N MET A 15 4.07 -9.55 -14.83
CA MET A 15 4.00 -10.73 -13.96
C MET A 15 5.35 -11.41 -13.77
N LEU A 16 6.14 -11.55 -14.85
CA LEU A 16 7.50 -12.07 -14.76
C LEU A 16 8.42 -11.15 -13.94
N SER A 17 8.28 -9.85 -14.09
CA SER A 17 9.02 -8.86 -13.29
C SER A 17 8.65 -8.95 -11.81
N ALA A 18 7.35 -9.08 -11.50
CA ALA A 18 6.86 -9.26 -10.12
C ALA A 18 7.41 -10.54 -9.49
N LYS A 19 7.38 -11.67 -10.22
CA LYS A 19 7.95 -12.94 -9.74
C LYS A 19 9.44 -12.80 -9.40
N LYS A 20 10.23 -12.14 -10.23
CA LYS A 20 11.66 -11.88 -9.95
C LYS A 20 11.86 -11.02 -8.70
N SER A 21 11.01 -10.02 -8.51
CA SER A 21 11.04 -9.18 -7.31
C SER A 21 10.75 -10.00 -6.06
N PHE A 22 9.67 -10.77 -6.04
CA PHE A 22 9.33 -11.64 -4.92
C PHE A 22 10.42 -12.68 -4.62
N GLU A 23 11.02 -13.28 -5.65
CA GLU A 23 12.14 -14.21 -5.45
C GLU A 23 13.34 -13.53 -4.78
N ALA A 24 13.66 -12.29 -5.19
CA ALA A 24 14.71 -11.50 -4.57
C ALA A 24 14.38 -11.17 -3.11
N ASP A 25 13.15 -10.77 -2.83
CA ASP A 25 12.69 -10.44 -1.47
C ASP A 25 12.76 -11.67 -0.55
N ILE A 26 12.24 -12.81 -0.98
CA ILE A 26 12.28 -14.08 -0.22
C ILE A 26 13.73 -14.51 0.04
N ASN A 27 14.60 -14.43 -0.97
CA ASN A 27 16.02 -14.77 -0.82
C ASN A 27 16.76 -13.81 0.11
N SER A 28 16.39 -12.54 0.11
CA SER A 28 16.94 -11.50 1.00
C SER A 28 16.46 -11.63 2.45
N GLY A 29 15.49 -12.52 2.72
CA GLY A 29 15.04 -12.83 4.08
C GLY A 29 13.83 -12.03 4.54
N PHE A 30 13.04 -11.44 3.63
CA PHE A 30 11.74 -10.89 4.00
C PHE A 30 10.80 -12.02 4.44
N GLU A 31 10.19 -11.85 5.59
CA GLU A 31 9.31 -12.85 6.20
C GLU A 31 7.83 -12.63 5.86
N VAL A 32 7.46 -11.42 5.45
CA VAL A 32 6.09 -11.07 5.03
C VAL A 32 6.13 -10.65 3.57
N ILE A 33 5.34 -11.31 2.76
CA ILE A 33 5.21 -11.01 1.32
C ILE A 33 3.81 -10.46 1.05
N HIS A 34 3.77 -9.21 0.59
CA HIS A 34 2.52 -8.54 0.18
C HIS A 34 2.26 -8.76 -1.30
N ILE A 35 1.10 -9.34 -1.63
CA ILE A 35 0.68 -9.58 -3.01
C ILE A 35 -0.58 -8.76 -3.32
N ASP A 36 -0.41 -7.76 -4.16
CA ASP A 36 -1.50 -6.92 -4.67
C ASP A 36 -1.34 -6.70 -6.18
N PRO A 37 -2.02 -7.50 -7.02
CA PRO A 37 -2.01 -7.35 -8.47
C PRO A 37 -3.20 -6.52 -8.99
N SER A 38 -3.79 -5.66 -8.19
CA SER A 38 -5.01 -4.89 -8.52
C SER A 38 -4.78 -3.83 -9.60
N ILE A 39 -3.53 -3.38 -9.80
CA ILE A 39 -3.23 -2.32 -10.77
C ILE A 39 -2.95 -2.91 -12.14
N ASP A 40 -3.65 -2.39 -13.15
CA ASP A 40 -3.38 -2.60 -14.56
C ASP A 40 -3.23 -1.24 -15.26
N ILE A 41 -2.17 -1.08 -16.04
CA ILE A 41 -1.89 0.19 -16.73
C ILE A 41 -2.67 0.34 -18.05
N PHE A 42 -3.31 -0.72 -18.52
CA PHE A 42 -4.04 -0.73 -19.79
C PHE A 42 -5.56 -0.64 -19.62
N CYS A 43 -6.09 -1.18 -18.54
CA CYS A 43 -7.52 -1.17 -18.25
C CYS A 43 -7.79 -1.35 -16.75
N LYS A 44 -9.04 -1.10 -16.35
CA LYS A 44 -9.51 -1.49 -15.01
C LYS A 44 -9.76 -3.00 -15.02
N PRO A 45 -8.97 -3.81 -14.28
CA PRO A 45 -9.16 -5.25 -14.28
C PRO A 45 -10.47 -5.62 -13.57
N LYS A 46 -11.07 -6.73 -13.99
CA LYS A 46 -12.17 -7.32 -13.23
C LYS A 46 -11.61 -8.06 -12.02
N LEU A 47 -12.42 -8.19 -10.97
CA LEU A 47 -11.99 -8.87 -9.74
C LEU A 47 -11.43 -10.28 -10.00
N ASN A 48 -12.04 -11.06 -10.90
CA ASN A 48 -11.53 -12.39 -11.24
C ASN A 48 -10.15 -12.34 -11.92
N ASP A 49 -9.89 -11.34 -12.77
CA ASP A 49 -8.57 -11.17 -13.40
C ASP A 49 -7.50 -10.84 -12.35
N VAL A 50 -7.88 -10.05 -11.33
CA VAL A 50 -7.01 -9.75 -10.17
C VAL A 50 -6.75 -11.01 -9.36
N LEU A 51 -7.77 -11.82 -9.08
CA LEU A 51 -7.64 -13.09 -8.36
C LEU A 51 -6.76 -14.11 -9.10
N ASP A 52 -6.91 -14.24 -10.41
CA ASP A 52 -6.07 -15.14 -11.21
C ASP A 52 -4.59 -14.75 -11.12
N ARG A 53 -4.27 -13.45 -11.22
CA ARG A 53 -2.92 -12.93 -11.03
C ARG A 53 -2.41 -13.16 -9.60
N LEU A 54 -3.27 -12.95 -8.61
CA LEU A 54 -2.94 -13.18 -7.20
C LEU A 54 -2.58 -14.65 -6.97
N PHE A 55 -3.38 -15.58 -7.48
CA PHE A 55 -3.13 -17.01 -7.34
C PHE A 55 -1.82 -17.44 -7.99
N GLU A 56 -1.53 -16.92 -9.19
CA GLU A 56 -0.27 -17.20 -9.89
C GLU A 56 0.96 -16.71 -9.10
N LEU A 57 0.90 -15.49 -8.55
CA LEU A 57 1.99 -14.94 -7.73
C LEU A 57 2.12 -15.66 -6.39
N TYR A 58 0.99 -16.00 -5.76
CA TYR A 58 0.95 -16.71 -4.49
C TYR A 58 1.59 -18.10 -4.61
N GLU A 59 1.20 -18.87 -5.63
CA GLU A 59 1.79 -20.16 -5.94
C GLU A 59 3.30 -20.05 -6.17
N TYR A 60 3.72 -19.06 -6.97
CA TYR A 60 5.13 -18.84 -7.25
C TYR A 60 5.92 -18.55 -5.96
N CYS A 61 5.42 -17.68 -5.09
CA CYS A 61 6.07 -17.38 -3.82
C CYS A 61 6.15 -18.61 -2.91
N CYS A 62 5.11 -19.45 -2.86
CA CYS A 62 5.13 -20.71 -2.11
C CYS A 62 6.21 -21.67 -2.64
N LEU A 63 6.33 -21.80 -3.96
CA LEU A 63 7.34 -22.66 -4.59
C LEU A 63 8.77 -22.18 -4.31
N VAL A 64 9.00 -20.87 -4.41
CA VAL A 64 10.30 -20.24 -4.10
C VAL A 64 10.66 -20.45 -2.63
N ALA A 65 9.72 -20.17 -1.72
CA ALA A 65 9.94 -20.34 -0.29
C ALA A 65 10.28 -21.79 0.07
N ASN A 66 9.54 -22.75 -0.48
CA ASN A 66 9.80 -24.19 -0.28
C ASN A 66 11.17 -24.59 -0.83
N LYS A 67 11.53 -24.14 -2.03
CA LYS A 67 12.84 -24.42 -2.66
C LYS A 67 14.01 -23.95 -1.80
N HIS A 68 13.86 -22.82 -1.13
CA HIS A 68 14.91 -22.23 -0.30
C HIS A 68 14.73 -22.52 1.21
N ASN A 69 13.79 -23.39 1.56
CA ASN A 69 13.46 -23.72 2.95
C ASN A 69 13.20 -22.48 3.83
N LYS A 70 12.48 -21.50 3.25
CA LYS A 70 12.10 -20.25 3.90
C LYS A 70 10.66 -20.35 4.41
N LYS A 71 10.41 -19.79 5.59
CA LYS A 71 9.07 -19.63 6.12
C LYS A 71 8.63 -18.18 5.85
N ILE A 72 7.55 -18.03 5.10
CA ILE A 72 6.97 -16.73 4.78
C ILE A 72 5.52 -16.66 5.21
N LEU A 73 5.07 -15.46 5.57
CA LEU A 73 3.69 -15.08 5.80
C LEU A 73 3.19 -14.31 4.59
N PHE A 74 1.91 -14.47 4.29
CA PHE A 74 1.29 -13.73 3.18
C PHE A 74 0.39 -12.64 3.69
N GLU A 75 0.49 -11.52 3.03
CA GLU A 75 -0.44 -10.40 3.08
C GLU A 75 -1.02 -10.22 1.68
N ILE A 76 -2.32 -10.08 1.57
CA ILE A 76 -3.00 -9.92 0.28
C ILE A 76 -3.72 -8.57 0.23
N GLY A 77 -3.71 -7.96 -0.96
CA GLY A 77 -4.49 -6.77 -1.30
C GLY A 77 -5.18 -6.97 -2.64
N THR A 78 -6.36 -6.41 -2.79
CA THR A 78 -7.11 -6.38 -4.05
C THR A 78 -7.61 -4.96 -4.33
N GLU A 79 -6.94 -3.97 -3.75
CA GLU A 79 -7.43 -2.62 -3.69
C GLU A 79 -6.89 -1.76 -4.81
N GLU A 80 -7.79 -1.13 -5.54
CA GLU A 80 -7.41 0.04 -6.32
C GLU A 80 -6.98 1.18 -5.37
N GLN A 81 -5.87 1.84 -5.69
CA GLN A 81 -5.43 3.06 -4.98
C GLN A 81 -6.35 4.27 -5.24
N SER A 82 -7.58 4.01 -5.66
CA SER A 82 -8.58 5.05 -5.95
C SER A 82 -9.16 5.71 -4.70
N GLY A 83 -8.90 5.14 -3.51
CA GLY A 83 -9.52 5.58 -2.26
C GLY A 83 -10.96 5.10 -2.11
N SER A 84 -11.50 4.38 -3.09
CA SER A 84 -12.82 3.77 -2.96
C SER A 84 -12.72 2.48 -2.16
N THR A 85 -13.67 2.32 -1.25
CA THR A 85 -13.76 1.16 -0.36
C THR A 85 -14.19 -0.07 -1.11
N ASN A 86 -13.54 -1.21 -0.85
CA ASN A 86 -14.08 -2.50 -1.27
C ASN A 86 -15.49 -2.67 -0.69
N THR A 87 -16.41 -3.25 -1.45
CA THR A 87 -17.69 -3.62 -0.87
C THR A 87 -17.52 -4.84 0.04
N GLN A 88 -18.47 -5.00 0.95
CA GLN A 88 -18.51 -6.17 1.83
C GLN A 88 -18.53 -7.48 1.03
N GLU A 89 -19.33 -7.50 -0.02
CA GLU A 89 -19.51 -8.64 -0.92
C GLU A 89 -18.21 -8.98 -1.68
N GLU A 90 -17.49 -7.97 -2.15
CA GLU A 90 -16.21 -8.18 -2.85
C GLU A 90 -15.14 -8.73 -1.91
N LEU A 91 -15.04 -8.23 -0.68
CA LEU A 91 -14.09 -8.75 0.29
C LEU A 91 -14.42 -10.20 0.66
N GLU A 92 -15.69 -10.50 0.95
CA GLU A 92 -16.11 -11.85 1.30
C GLU A 92 -15.88 -12.84 0.15
N TYR A 93 -16.18 -12.44 -1.08
CA TYR A 93 -15.90 -13.23 -2.27
C TYR A 93 -14.39 -13.47 -2.43
N THR A 94 -13.59 -12.43 -2.36
CA THR A 94 -12.13 -12.50 -2.47
C THR A 94 -11.55 -13.49 -1.46
N LEU A 95 -11.88 -13.33 -0.19
CA LEU A 95 -11.37 -14.21 0.87
C LEU A 95 -11.85 -15.65 0.67
N SER A 96 -13.11 -15.84 0.27
CA SER A 96 -13.65 -17.17 -0.04
C SER A 96 -12.83 -17.87 -1.13
N GLU A 97 -12.53 -17.19 -2.22
CA GLU A 97 -11.76 -17.76 -3.33
C GLU A 97 -10.30 -18.01 -2.95
N VAL A 98 -9.66 -17.08 -2.23
CA VAL A 98 -8.28 -17.26 -1.73
C VAL A 98 -8.19 -18.45 -0.79
N PHE A 99 -9.11 -18.60 0.15
CA PHE A 99 -9.11 -19.73 1.08
C PHE A 99 -9.38 -21.07 0.39
N LYS A 100 -10.27 -21.11 -0.60
CA LYS A 100 -10.49 -22.29 -1.45
C LYS A 100 -9.22 -22.67 -2.22
N PHE A 101 -8.54 -21.68 -2.81
CA PHE A 101 -7.29 -21.87 -3.52
C PHE A 101 -6.19 -22.43 -2.62
N CYS A 102 -5.97 -21.83 -1.45
CA CYS A 102 -4.97 -22.30 -0.47
C CYS A 102 -5.28 -23.73 0.00
N LYS A 103 -6.55 -24.02 0.34
CA LYS A 103 -6.98 -25.35 0.77
C LYS A 103 -6.73 -26.42 -0.33
N LYS A 104 -7.09 -26.12 -1.57
CA LYS A 104 -6.94 -27.03 -2.71
C LYS A 104 -5.47 -27.38 -2.96
N ASN A 105 -4.59 -26.37 -2.87
CA ASN A 105 -3.17 -26.52 -3.18
C ASN A 105 -2.30 -26.84 -1.96
N LYS A 106 -2.90 -26.91 -0.76
CA LYS A 106 -2.19 -27.12 0.53
C LYS A 106 -1.15 -26.02 0.79
N PHE A 107 -1.45 -24.78 0.40
CA PHE A 107 -0.65 -23.62 0.70
C PHE A 107 -1.04 -23.02 2.06
N PRO A 108 -0.13 -22.28 2.73
CA PRO A 108 -0.48 -21.54 3.93
C PRO A 108 -1.58 -20.52 3.61
N TYR A 109 -2.47 -20.27 4.56
CA TYR A 109 -3.45 -19.19 4.43
C TYR A 109 -2.77 -17.83 4.64
N PRO A 110 -3.27 -16.74 4.01
CA PRO A 110 -2.75 -15.41 4.28
C PRO A 110 -3.02 -15.00 5.72
N SER A 111 -2.06 -14.29 6.31
CA SER A 111 -2.17 -13.77 7.67
C SER A 111 -2.90 -12.43 7.72
N PHE A 112 -2.75 -11.62 6.68
CA PHE A 112 -3.33 -10.28 6.59
C PHE A 112 -4.05 -10.08 5.27
N VAL A 113 -5.13 -9.31 5.34
CA VAL A 113 -5.76 -8.67 4.18
C VAL A 113 -5.70 -7.15 4.36
N VAL A 114 -5.24 -6.45 3.32
CA VAL A 114 -5.20 -4.99 3.30
C VAL A 114 -6.55 -4.46 2.87
N ILE A 115 -7.08 -3.50 3.61
CA ILE A 115 -8.43 -2.93 3.41
C ILE A 115 -8.34 -1.41 3.44
N GLN A 116 -9.03 -0.75 2.51
CA GLN A 116 -9.25 0.68 2.53
C GLN A 116 -10.15 1.05 3.71
N SER A 117 -9.65 1.89 4.60
CA SER A 117 -10.32 2.24 5.86
C SER A 117 -10.74 3.71 5.95
N GLY A 118 -11.00 4.34 4.80
CA GLY A 118 -11.35 5.76 4.75
C GLY A 118 -10.14 6.68 4.92
N THR A 119 -8.95 6.23 4.54
CA THR A 119 -7.69 6.94 4.64
C THR A 119 -7.12 7.24 3.25
N ARG A 120 -6.60 8.44 3.04
CA ARG A 120 -5.97 8.85 1.79
C ARG A 120 -4.83 9.82 2.04
N VAL A 121 -3.65 9.48 1.54
CA VAL A 121 -2.46 10.31 1.69
C VAL A 121 -2.29 11.24 0.51
N MET A 122 -2.26 12.53 0.78
CA MET A 122 -1.92 13.57 -0.19
C MET A 122 -1.04 14.63 0.48
N GLU A 123 -0.08 15.14 -0.25
CA GLU A 123 0.90 16.10 0.26
C GLU A 123 1.62 15.54 1.50
N MET A 124 1.49 16.16 2.66
CA MET A 124 2.03 15.68 3.94
C MET A 124 0.90 15.57 4.97
N ARG A 125 -0.24 15.00 4.56
CA ARG A 125 -1.44 14.87 5.41
C ARG A 125 -2.32 13.72 4.96
N ASN A 126 -3.14 13.24 5.86
CA ASN A 126 -4.25 12.35 5.54
C ASN A 126 -5.50 13.19 5.23
N ILE A 127 -6.11 12.96 4.08
CA ILE A 127 -7.31 13.68 3.62
C ILE A 127 -8.54 12.76 3.55
N GLY A 128 -8.41 11.52 4.02
CA GLY A 128 -9.53 10.59 4.09
C GLY A 128 -10.56 10.96 5.16
N SER A 129 -11.67 10.26 5.17
CA SER A 129 -12.78 10.51 6.09
C SER A 129 -12.57 9.94 7.50
N PHE A 130 -11.51 9.16 7.74
CA PHE A 130 -11.26 8.50 9.02
C PHE A 130 -10.97 9.50 10.15
N ASP A 131 -10.10 10.47 9.89
CA ASP A 131 -9.67 11.50 10.87
C ASP A 131 -10.26 12.89 10.54
N SER A 132 -11.31 12.94 9.75
CA SER A 132 -11.93 14.18 9.30
C SER A 132 -13.45 14.15 9.54
N PRO A 133 -14.05 15.27 9.95
CA PRO A 133 -15.49 15.39 10.02
C PRO A 133 -16.16 15.44 8.62
N PHE A 134 -15.36 15.62 7.57
CA PHE A 134 -15.85 15.65 6.20
C PHE A 134 -16.00 14.25 5.63
N ARG A 135 -17.08 14.03 4.90
CA ARG A 135 -17.34 12.79 4.17
C ARG A 135 -16.82 12.91 2.74
N VAL A 136 -16.20 11.85 2.26
CA VAL A 136 -15.85 11.74 0.85
C VAL A 136 -17.07 11.24 0.10
N GLU A 137 -17.44 11.91 -0.97
CA GLU A 137 -18.59 11.54 -1.79
C GLU A 137 -18.42 10.10 -2.33
N ASN A 138 -19.49 9.32 -2.24
CA ASN A 138 -19.54 7.91 -2.65
C ASN A 138 -18.69 6.93 -1.81
N GLU A 139 -18.12 7.35 -0.68
CA GLU A 139 -17.49 6.45 0.29
C GLU A 139 -18.44 6.14 1.46
N LEU A 140 -18.43 4.88 1.91
CA LEU A 140 -19.07 4.53 3.17
C LEU A 140 -18.30 5.17 4.33
N PRO A 141 -18.99 5.76 5.30
CA PRO A 141 -18.34 6.27 6.51
C PRO A 141 -17.52 5.15 7.20
N PRO A 142 -16.29 5.45 7.66
CA PRO A 142 -15.43 4.44 8.32
C PRO A 142 -16.11 3.74 9.48
N GLU A 143 -16.92 4.46 10.25
CA GLU A 143 -17.69 3.89 11.38
C GLU A 143 -18.75 2.85 10.98
N ILE A 144 -19.13 2.81 9.70
CA ILE A 144 -20.04 1.80 9.14
C ILE A 144 -19.24 0.69 8.45
N GLN A 145 -18.21 1.07 7.70
CA GLN A 145 -17.44 0.15 6.88
C GLN A 145 -16.51 -0.74 7.72
N ILE A 146 -15.74 -0.15 8.62
CA ILE A 146 -14.71 -0.90 9.37
C ILE A 146 -15.31 -2.06 10.16
N PRO A 147 -16.41 -1.91 10.94
CA PRO A 147 -17.02 -3.05 11.64
C PRO A 147 -17.43 -4.19 10.71
N LYS A 148 -17.98 -3.87 9.53
CA LYS A 148 -18.37 -4.89 8.56
C LYS A 148 -17.17 -5.64 7.98
N MET A 149 -16.07 -4.93 7.71
CA MET A 149 -14.83 -5.55 7.20
C MET A 149 -14.19 -6.45 8.28
N ILE A 150 -14.20 -6.03 9.53
CA ILE A 150 -13.70 -6.81 10.66
C ILE A 150 -14.52 -8.09 10.83
N GLU A 151 -15.85 -8.01 10.77
CA GLU A 151 -16.72 -9.18 10.86
C GLU A 151 -16.39 -10.23 9.79
N ILE A 152 -16.10 -9.79 8.56
CA ILE A 152 -15.66 -10.69 7.49
C ILE A 152 -14.28 -11.26 7.80
N CYS A 153 -13.33 -10.44 8.24
CA CYS A 153 -12.00 -10.92 8.60
C CYS A 153 -12.05 -11.98 9.72
N GLU A 154 -12.89 -11.77 10.74
CA GLU A 154 -13.11 -12.74 11.81
C GLU A 154 -13.69 -14.07 11.29
N LYS A 155 -14.67 -14.02 10.37
CA LYS A 155 -15.24 -15.21 9.73
C LYS A 155 -14.20 -16.10 9.06
N PHE A 156 -13.16 -15.48 8.45
CA PHE A 156 -12.07 -16.19 7.80
C PHE A 156 -10.83 -16.39 8.69
N ASN A 157 -10.86 -15.91 9.94
CA ASN A 157 -9.71 -15.93 10.84
C ASN A 157 -8.46 -15.31 10.21
N ILE A 158 -8.62 -14.16 9.56
CA ILE A 158 -7.56 -13.37 8.95
C ILE A 158 -7.48 -12.00 9.63
N MET A 159 -6.28 -11.45 9.75
CA MET A 159 -6.07 -10.14 10.35
C MET A 159 -6.30 -9.02 9.34
N MET A 160 -7.01 -7.96 9.77
CA MET A 160 -7.19 -6.75 8.98
C MET A 160 -5.99 -5.83 9.11
N LYS A 161 -5.50 -5.33 7.97
CA LYS A 161 -4.52 -4.26 7.88
C LYS A 161 -5.12 -3.04 7.19
N ALA A 162 -5.06 -1.88 7.85
CA ALA A 162 -5.53 -0.63 7.27
C ALA A 162 -4.50 -0.06 6.29
N HIS A 163 -4.98 0.50 5.18
CA HIS A 163 -4.15 1.09 4.13
C HIS A 163 -4.03 2.61 4.30
N ASN A 164 -2.92 3.22 3.80
CA ASN A 164 -2.70 4.67 3.74
C ASN A 164 -2.89 5.40 5.08
N THR A 165 -2.31 4.91 6.16
CA THR A 165 -2.51 5.43 7.52
C THR A 165 -1.50 6.51 7.92
N ASP A 166 -0.66 6.92 7.01
CA ASP A 166 0.29 8.02 7.19
C ASP A 166 -0.44 9.31 7.59
N TYR A 167 0.19 10.09 8.44
CA TYR A 167 -0.26 11.40 8.93
C TYR A 167 -1.60 11.38 9.70
N LEU A 168 -2.05 10.23 10.17
CA LEU A 168 -3.16 10.18 11.11
C LEU A 168 -2.74 10.73 12.47
N SER A 169 -3.69 11.36 13.17
CA SER A 169 -3.45 11.82 14.54
C SER A 169 -3.21 10.64 15.49
N ASN A 170 -2.53 10.89 16.60
CA ASN A 170 -2.33 9.90 17.65
C ASN A 170 -3.67 9.39 18.22
N GLU A 171 -4.67 10.27 18.29
CA GLU A 171 -6.03 9.93 18.70
C GLU A 171 -6.68 8.95 17.73
N ALA A 172 -6.57 9.20 16.42
CA ALA A 172 -7.07 8.31 15.38
C ALA A 172 -6.39 6.94 15.44
N LEU A 173 -5.07 6.90 15.55
CA LEU A 173 -4.30 5.66 15.67
C LEU A 173 -4.64 4.86 16.93
N ALA A 174 -4.95 5.55 18.06
CA ALA A 174 -5.36 4.89 19.30
C ALA A 174 -6.72 4.17 19.19
N TRP A 175 -7.54 4.49 18.19
CA TRP A 175 -8.78 3.78 17.91
C TRP A 175 -8.57 2.46 17.18
N TYR A 176 -7.49 2.28 16.42
CA TYR A 176 -7.25 1.10 15.61
C TYR A 176 -7.38 -0.22 16.38
N PRO A 177 -6.65 -0.45 17.49
CA PRO A 177 -6.79 -1.69 18.25
C PRO A 177 -8.18 -1.83 18.89
N ARG A 178 -8.82 -0.72 19.24
CA ARG A 178 -10.19 -0.74 19.82
C ARG A 178 -11.25 -1.13 18.80
N LEU A 179 -11.01 -0.81 17.52
CA LEU A 179 -11.88 -1.18 16.41
C LEU A 179 -11.62 -2.60 15.90
N GLY A 180 -10.55 -3.26 16.35
CA GLY A 180 -10.16 -4.57 15.85
C GLY A 180 -9.28 -4.52 14.59
N ILE A 181 -8.70 -3.37 14.27
CA ILE A 181 -7.69 -3.24 13.22
C ILE A 181 -6.36 -3.73 13.77
N HIS A 182 -5.78 -4.74 13.12
CA HIS A 182 -4.60 -5.44 13.65
C HIS A 182 -3.28 -4.82 13.22
N SER A 183 -3.26 -4.15 12.07
CA SER A 183 -2.06 -3.56 11.47
C SER A 183 -2.38 -2.34 10.63
N ALA A 184 -1.36 -1.54 10.33
CA ALA A 184 -1.47 -0.31 9.57
C ALA A 184 -0.27 -0.15 8.63
N ASN A 185 -0.51 0.36 7.41
CA ASN A 185 0.54 0.74 6.47
C ASN A 185 0.97 2.18 6.72
N ILE A 186 2.24 2.37 7.04
CA ILE A 186 2.89 3.68 7.11
C ILE A 186 4.19 3.58 6.30
N ALA A 187 4.34 4.39 5.27
CA ALA A 187 5.55 4.42 4.47
C ALA A 187 5.93 5.83 3.98
N PRO A 188 5.06 6.57 3.26
CA PRO A 188 5.36 7.92 2.80
C PRO A 188 5.78 8.88 3.91
N GLU A 189 5.13 8.85 5.06
CA GLU A 189 5.44 9.70 6.21
C GLU A 189 6.88 9.51 6.69
N PHE A 190 7.37 8.28 6.76
CA PHE A 190 8.75 8.00 7.14
C PHE A 190 9.76 8.64 6.20
N GLY A 191 9.57 8.51 4.89
CA GLY A 191 10.46 9.12 3.90
C GLY A 191 10.45 10.65 3.92
N VAL A 192 9.29 11.24 4.21
CA VAL A 192 9.16 12.68 4.42
C VAL A 192 9.88 13.14 5.69
N GLU A 193 9.71 12.44 6.79
CA GLU A 193 10.39 12.77 8.05
C GLU A 193 11.91 12.56 7.95
N GLU A 194 12.37 11.51 7.27
CA GLU A 194 13.78 11.32 6.94
C GLU A 194 14.33 12.48 6.12
N SER A 195 13.59 12.92 5.08
CA SER A 195 14.00 14.06 4.24
C SER A 195 14.09 15.36 5.05
N LYS A 196 13.13 15.61 5.94
CA LYS A 196 13.15 16.77 6.85
C LYS A 196 14.34 16.72 7.80
N ALA A 197 14.58 15.57 8.43
CA ALA A 197 15.70 15.37 9.35
C ALA A 197 17.04 15.56 8.62
N PHE A 198 17.17 15.03 7.41
CA PHE A 198 18.38 15.20 6.60
C PHE A 198 18.65 16.67 6.29
N VAL A 199 17.64 17.42 5.84
CA VAL A 199 17.78 18.87 5.55
C VAL A 199 18.13 19.65 6.84
N SER A 200 17.50 19.34 7.98
CA SER A 200 17.84 19.96 9.27
C SER A 200 19.30 19.71 9.64
N LEU A 201 19.76 18.49 9.52
CA LEU A 201 21.15 18.11 9.79
C LEU A 201 22.14 18.89 8.90
N LEU A 202 21.85 19.05 7.63
CA LEU A 202 22.70 19.83 6.72
C LEU A 202 22.74 21.31 7.13
N ARG A 203 21.61 21.90 7.50
CA ARG A 203 21.54 23.31 7.95
C ARG A 203 22.28 23.52 9.27
N GLU A 204 22.11 22.64 10.24
CA GLU A 204 22.79 22.67 11.54
C GLU A 204 24.32 22.56 11.42
N ASN A 205 24.80 21.82 10.43
CA ASN A 205 26.24 21.69 10.13
C ASN A 205 26.79 22.74 9.15
N ASN A 206 26.04 23.81 8.90
CA ASN A 206 26.45 24.89 7.98
C ASN A 206 26.76 24.42 6.56
N LEU A 207 25.95 23.48 6.03
CA LEU A 207 26.06 22.93 4.69
C LEU A 207 24.87 23.33 3.78
N PRO A 208 24.53 24.65 3.67
CA PRO A 208 23.34 25.10 2.93
C PRO A 208 23.38 24.71 1.44
N ASN A 209 24.56 24.68 0.84
CA ASN A 209 24.71 24.31 -0.56
C ASN A 209 24.31 22.85 -0.83
N LEU A 210 24.53 21.95 0.13
CA LEU A 210 24.10 20.56 0.00
C LEU A 210 22.58 20.42 0.21
N ALA A 211 22.01 21.21 1.10
CA ALA A 211 20.56 21.26 1.29
C ALA A 211 19.85 21.75 0.00
N GLU A 212 20.38 22.82 -0.62
CA GLU A 212 19.84 23.32 -1.89
C GLU A 212 19.96 22.30 -3.02
N LYS A 213 21.10 21.62 -3.12
CA LYS A 213 21.28 20.54 -4.10
C LYS A 213 20.30 19.38 -3.88
N PHE A 214 20.02 19.04 -2.63
CA PHE A 214 18.99 18.04 -2.30
C PHE A 214 17.62 18.49 -2.81
N PHE A 215 17.22 19.73 -2.54
CA PHE A 215 15.95 20.27 -3.01
C PHE A 215 15.85 20.28 -4.53
N GLU A 216 16.91 20.70 -5.22
CA GLU A 216 16.94 20.71 -6.67
C GLU A 216 16.75 19.30 -7.27
N ILE A 217 17.47 18.30 -6.78
CA ILE A 217 17.37 16.91 -7.25
C ILE A 217 15.98 16.38 -6.99
N SER A 218 15.46 16.57 -5.75
CA SER A 218 14.15 16.06 -5.33
C SER A 218 13.02 16.71 -6.12
N TYR A 219 13.05 18.03 -6.29
CA TYR A 219 12.07 18.77 -7.08
C TYR A 219 12.07 18.33 -8.55
N ASN A 220 13.25 18.24 -9.17
CA ASN A 220 13.41 17.86 -10.57
C ASN A 220 13.03 16.39 -10.84
N SER A 221 12.97 15.55 -9.82
CA SER A 221 12.43 14.19 -9.93
C SER A 221 10.97 14.15 -10.37
N MET A 222 10.24 15.24 -10.15
CA MET A 222 8.81 15.42 -10.42
C MET A 222 7.90 14.39 -9.70
N LYS A 223 8.43 13.62 -8.76
CA LYS A 223 7.67 12.59 -8.02
C LYS A 223 6.55 13.18 -7.16
N TRP A 224 6.74 14.39 -6.66
CA TRP A 224 5.74 15.13 -5.89
C TRP A 224 4.44 15.38 -6.65
N LYS A 225 4.44 15.41 -7.99
CA LYS A 225 3.24 15.70 -8.81
C LYS A 225 2.08 14.75 -8.56
N LYS A 226 2.34 13.52 -8.19
CA LYS A 226 1.27 12.54 -7.90
C LYS A 226 0.54 12.82 -6.58
N LEU A 227 1.15 13.58 -5.69
CA LEU A 227 0.71 13.75 -4.31
C LEU A 227 0.28 15.18 -3.99
N VAL A 228 0.62 16.14 -4.82
CA VAL A 228 0.22 17.55 -4.66
C VAL A 228 -1.14 17.75 -5.31
N ILE A 229 -2.09 18.26 -4.52
CA ILE A 229 -3.45 18.55 -4.98
C ILE A 229 -3.50 19.85 -5.78
N ASP A 230 -2.81 20.88 -5.29
CA ASP A 230 -2.79 22.21 -5.89
C ASP A 230 -1.33 22.69 -5.94
N GLU A 231 -0.77 22.66 -7.15
CA GLU A 231 0.64 23.01 -7.37
C GLU A 231 0.96 24.47 -7.00
N GLU A 232 0.00 25.38 -7.05
CA GLU A 232 0.24 26.80 -6.74
C GLU A 232 0.33 27.05 -5.22
N LYS A 233 -0.30 26.20 -4.42
CA LYS A 233 -0.33 26.33 -2.96
C LYS A 233 0.83 25.68 -2.24
N VAL A 234 1.58 24.82 -2.92
CA VAL A 234 2.74 24.12 -2.32
C VAL A 234 4.04 24.75 -2.82
N ASN A 235 4.85 25.24 -1.91
CA ASN A 235 6.12 25.88 -2.25
C ASN A 235 7.17 24.87 -2.73
N TYR A 236 8.29 25.37 -3.24
CA TYR A 236 9.40 24.59 -3.81
C TYR A 236 10.00 23.58 -2.82
N GLU A 237 10.33 24.02 -1.59
CA GLU A 237 10.91 23.14 -0.57
C GLU A 237 9.93 22.02 -0.19
N ASN A 238 8.67 22.33 0.02
CA ASN A 238 7.66 21.33 0.36
C ASN A 238 7.45 20.31 -0.78
N LYS A 239 7.45 20.74 -2.05
CA LYS A 239 7.41 19.81 -3.19
C LYS A 239 8.61 18.87 -3.18
N ALA A 240 9.81 19.39 -2.89
CA ALA A 240 11.01 18.57 -2.79
C ALA A 240 10.91 17.55 -1.63
N ILE A 241 10.41 17.98 -0.46
CA ILE A 241 10.21 17.11 0.71
C ILE A 241 9.13 16.04 0.43
N ILE A 242 8.01 16.39 -0.22
CA ILE A 242 6.98 15.43 -0.63
C ILE A 242 7.55 14.34 -1.53
N SER A 243 8.58 14.64 -2.32
CA SER A 243 9.28 13.61 -3.11
C SER A 243 9.90 12.50 -2.26
N GLY A 244 10.09 12.70 -0.95
CA GLY A 244 10.51 11.69 0.01
C GLY A 244 9.52 10.53 0.19
N HIS A 245 8.29 10.64 -0.34
CA HIS A 245 7.35 9.51 -0.42
C HIS A 245 7.85 8.37 -1.32
N TYR A 246 8.95 8.56 -2.10
CA TYR A 246 9.43 7.61 -3.11
C TYR A 246 10.91 7.28 -2.97
#